data_24218613b2754055e48622041be06e64
#
_entry.id   24218613b2754055e48622041be06e64
#
_cell.length_a   1.000
_cell.length_b   1.000
_cell.length_c   1.000
_cell.angle_alpha   90.00
_cell.angle_beta   90.00
_cell.angle_gamma   90.00
#
_symmetry.space_group_name_H-M   'P 1'
#
loop_
_entity.id
_entity.type
_entity.pdbx_description
1 polymer ?
#
loop_
_entity_poly.entity_id
_entity_poly.type
_entity_poly.pdbx_seq_one_letter_code
_entity_poly.pdbx_strand_id
1 'polypeptide(L)'
;WNSDRHLIDSIGETGEHAIKIGTSEHSLDRYRFTETDVNSGIFTAEVILTGFAHDADGDGNSDTTPRTIGNGPTSGFLEVDRDSAITISFEFADGVVLVESVPVRWNVGTINFVEELFLEKSATVRVIDADMNLNPEAIDHLPIQLFSDSDVAGIEVNAIETSESSGSFVATVSLSQNSPSSGNRLYSLPGDKIFAKYNDHTLPKPHSKSDHLAVETVARVDLAIPPIERIENSEITFSDGLGNPLQSFSQNSQMQIVGTISNEHDFKQKFVYMFQVKDDEHAVESLSWVQGEISSRQSLDVSQSWIPKKSGTYEIETFVWISI
;
A
#
# COMPACT_ATOMS: atom_id res chain seq x y z
N TRP A 1 13.56 -32.26 38.03
CA TRP A 1 14.54 -31.32 37.53
C TRP A 1 15.85 -31.96 37.32
N ASN A 2 16.57 -31.61 36.21
CA ASN A 2 17.67 -32.08 35.92
C ASN A 2 18.81 -31.92 36.50
N SER A 3 19.39 -32.85 36.52
CA SER A 3 20.67 -32.95 36.99
C SER A 3 21.73 -33.18 35.98
N ASP A 4 21.43 -33.37 34.78
CA ASP A 4 22.41 -33.59 33.73
C ASP A 4 22.77 -32.30 33.01
N ARG A 5 23.85 -31.65 33.45
CA ARG A 5 24.35 -30.42 32.89
C ARG A 5 24.95 -30.54 31.48
N HIS A 6 24.82 -31.70 30.87
CA HIS A 6 25.40 -31.98 29.55
C HIS A 6 24.36 -32.32 28.50
N LEU A 7 23.06 -32.35 28.85
CA LEU A 7 21.95 -32.64 27.95
C LEU A 7 20.91 -31.54 27.97
N ILE A 8 20.18 -31.42 26.91
CA ILE A 8 18.98 -30.60 26.83
C ILE A 8 17.83 -31.36 27.48
N ASP A 9 17.23 -30.80 28.48
CA ASP A 9 16.17 -31.41 29.25
C ASP A 9 14.78 -31.09 28.68
N SER A 10 13.79 -31.86 29.14
CA SER A 10 12.38 -31.56 28.88
C SER A 10 11.54 -31.69 30.14
N ILE A 11 10.43 -30.94 30.17
CA ILE A 11 9.45 -30.96 31.27
C ILE A 11 8.03 -31.00 30.72
N GLY A 12 7.08 -31.38 31.58
CA GLY A 12 5.65 -31.26 31.32
C GLY A 12 4.98 -32.52 30.73
N GLU A 13 5.71 -33.44 30.12
CA GLU A 13 5.15 -34.63 29.46
C GLU A 13 4.89 -35.82 30.39
N THR A 14 5.64 -35.94 31.44
CA THR A 14 5.59 -37.10 32.32
C THR A 14 5.59 -36.74 33.80
N GLY A 15 5.06 -37.64 34.63
CA GLY A 15 5.19 -37.58 36.08
C GLY A 15 4.23 -36.61 36.77
N GLU A 16 4.72 -36.11 37.90
CA GLU A 16 3.96 -35.27 38.84
C GLU A 16 3.88 -33.80 38.43
N HIS A 17 4.64 -33.42 37.40
CA HIS A 17 4.79 -32.02 36.96
C HIS A 17 4.29 -31.79 35.58
N ALA A 18 3.00 -32.06 35.38
CA ALA A 18 2.36 -31.91 34.06
C ALA A 18 2.14 -30.44 33.70
N ILE A 19 2.43 -30.11 32.44
CA ILE A 19 2.02 -28.82 31.86
C ILE A 19 0.76 -29.01 31.03
N LYS A 20 -0.23 -28.16 31.29
CA LYS A 20 -1.47 -28.11 30.54
C LYS A 20 -1.64 -26.76 29.88
N ILE A 21 -1.99 -26.76 28.58
CA ILE A 21 -2.30 -25.55 27.81
C ILE A 21 -3.70 -25.73 27.25
N GLY A 22 -4.59 -24.77 27.47
CA GLY A 22 -5.96 -24.93 26.99
C GLY A 22 -6.84 -23.72 27.19
N THR A 23 -8.03 -23.84 26.66
CA THR A 23 -9.18 -22.96 26.86
C THR A 23 -10.15 -23.58 27.88
N SER A 24 -11.34 -23.00 28.00
CA SER A 24 -12.42 -23.63 28.81
C SER A 24 -12.95 -24.95 28.21
N GLU A 25 -12.77 -25.16 26.90
CA GLU A 25 -13.38 -26.28 26.16
C GLU A 25 -12.36 -27.28 25.64
N HIS A 26 -11.17 -26.83 25.27
CA HIS A 26 -10.12 -27.61 24.65
C HIS A 26 -8.82 -27.54 25.41
N SER A 27 -8.09 -28.64 25.54
CA SER A 27 -6.79 -28.64 26.21
C SER A 27 -5.80 -29.66 25.62
N LEU A 28 -4.55 -29.23 25.65
CA LEU A 28 -3.34 -30.03 25.45
C LEU A 28 -2.81 -30.41 26.84
N ASP A 29 -3.00 -31.63 27.25
CA ASP A 29 -2.56 -32.12 28.55
C ASP A 29 -1.17 -32.77 28.41
N ARG A 30 -0.31 -32.56 29.42
CA ARG A 30 1.07 -33.08 29.44
C ARG A 30 1.89 -32.63 28.26
N TYR A 31 1.83 -31.32 27.98
CA TYR A 31 2.54 -30.73 26.86
C TYR A 31 4.02 -30.60 27.19
N ARG A 32 4.88 -31.15 26.31
CA ARG A 32 6.33 -31.13 26.49
C ARG A 32 6.91 -29.76 26.16
N PHE A 33 7.74 -29.24 27.04
CA PHE A 33 8.63 -28.12 26.85
C PHE A 33 10.06 -28.61 26.82
N THR A 34 10.89 -28.02 25.99
CA THR A 34 12.29 -28.37 25.81
C THR A 34 13.19 -27.22 26.26
N GLU A 35 14.26 -27.53 26.92
CA GLU A 35 15.26 -26.55 27.37
C GLU A 35 15.92 -25.88 26.15
N THR A 36 16.15 -24.57 26.23
CA THR A 36 16.69 -23.79 25.11
C THR A 36 18.19 -24.04 24.86
N ASP A 37 18.94 -24.40 25.90
CA ASP A 37 20.34 -24.76 25.85
C ASP A 37 20.70 -25.59 27.07
N VAL A 38 21.77 -26.32 26.98
CA VAL A 38 22.27 -27.17 28.06
C VAL A 38 22.42 -26.34 29.35
N ASN A 39 21.72 -26.75 30.41
CA ASN A 39 21.74 -26.11 31.71
C ASN A 39 21.29 -24.64 31.73
N SER A 40 20.41 -24.22 30.78
CA SER A 40 19.86 -22.86 30.77
C SER A 40 18.76 -22.66 31.81
N GLY A 41 18.04 -23.70 32.17
CA GLY A 41 16.87 -23.63 33.04
C GLY A 41 15.69 -22.90 32.40
N ILE A 42 15.76 -22.58 31.10
CA ILE A 42 14.69 -21.93 30.29
C ILE A 42 14.10 -22.96 29.37
N PHE A 43 12.80 -23.22 29.53
CA PHE A 43 12.06 -24.21 28.74
C PHE A 43 11.07 -23.50 27.84
N THR A 44 11.03 -23.89 26.60
CA THR A 44 10.12 -23.32 25.58
C THR A 44 9.31 -24.41 24.86
N ALA A 45 8.14 -24.01 24.38
CA ALA A 45 7.32 -24.79 23.48
C ALA A 45 6.46 -23.85 22.64
N GLU A 46 5.96 -24.37 21.53
CA GLU A 46 5.12 -23.67 20.59
C GLU A 46 3.78 -24.37 20.44
N VAL A 47 2.70 -23.60 20.37
CA VAL A 47 1.34 -24.10 20.12
C VAL A 47 0.71 -23.21 19.05
N ILE A 48 0.25 -23.85 17.99
CA ILE A 48 -0.47 -23.18 16.91
C ILE A 48 -1.95 -23.06 17.29
N LEU A 49 -2.50 -21.86 17.22
CA LEU A 49 -3.91 -21.60 17.47
C LEU A 49 -4.67 -21.80 16.15
N THR A 50 -5.60 -22.75 16.12
CA THR A 50 -6.31 -23.14 14.90
C THR A 50 -7.68 -22.45 14.72
N GLY A 51 -8.05 -21.56 15.63
CA GLY A 51 -9.33 -20.88 15.59
C GLY A 51 -10.52 -21.83 15.75
N PHE A 52 -11.66 -21.46 15.19
CA PHE A 52 -12.88 -22.24 15.12
C PHE A 52 -13.35 -22.27 13.65
N ALA A 53 -14.29 -23.20 13.32
CA ALA A 53 -14.82 -23.27 11.95
C ALA A 53 -15.48 -21.93 11.56
N HIS A 54 -14.93 -21.28 10.54
CA HIS A 54 -15.30 -19.92 10.12
C HIS A 54 -15.13 -19.73 8.62
N ASP A 55 -16.05 -18.98 8.02
CA ASP A 55 -16.00 -18.50 6.64
C ASP A 55 -15.30 -17.13 6.65
N ALA A 56 -14.01 -17.13 6.37
CA ALA A 56 -13.16 -15.96 6.51
C ALA A 56 -13.11 -15.07 5.24
N ASP A 57 -13.44 -15.63 4.07
CA ASP A 57 -13.49 -14.89 2.81
C ASP A 57 -14.92 -14.54 2.35
N GLY A 58 -15.94 -15.10 3.02
CA GLY A 58 -17.34 -14.80 2.76
C GLY A 58 -17.95 -15.60 1.60
N ASP A 59 -17.34 -16.71 1.19
CA ASP A 59 -17.79 -17.54 0.07
C ASP A 59 -18.90 -18.54 0.46
N GLY A 60 -19.22 -18.67 1.73
CA GLY A 60 -20.23 -19.55 2.30
C GLY A 60 -19.67 -20.93 2.74
N ASN A 61 -18.36 -21.15 2.61
CA ASN A 61 -17.67 -22.33 3.09
C ASN A 61 -16.82 -21.97 4.32
N SER A 62 -16.31 -22.98 5.01
CA SER A 62 -15.40 -22.75 6.12
C SER A 62 -13.96 -22.88 5.66
N ASP A 63 -13.16 -21.83 5.89
CA ASP A 63 -11.74 -21.78 5.52
C ASP A 63 -10.83 -22.32 6.61
N THR A 64 -11.34 -22.45 7.84
CA THR A 64 -10.58 -22.94 8.98
C THR A 64 -10.88 -24.40 9.27
N THR A 65 -9.84 -25.12 9.73
CA THR A 65 -9.95 -26.54 10.15
C THR A 65 -9.45 -26.67 11.58
N PRO A 66 -10.26 -26.25 12.59
CA PRO A 66 -9.85 -26.28 13.98
C PRO A 66 -9.58 -27.69 14.45
N ARG A 67 -8.55 -27.83 15.29
CA ARG A 67 -8.15 -29.10 15.89
C ARG A 67 -7.40 -28.88 17.20
N THR A 68 -7.53 -29.86 18.11
CA THR A 68 -6.77 -29.91 19.36
C THR A 68 -6.01 -31.21 19.42
N ILE A 69 -4.74 -31.20 19.05
CA ILE A 69 -3.85 -32.36 18.99
C ILE A 69 -2.40 -31.96 19.29
N GLY A 70 -1.57 -32.93 19.61
CA GLY A 70 -0.13 -32.76 19.82
C GLY A 70 0.29 -32.81 21.28
N ASN A 71 1.58 -33.02 21.48
CA ASN A 71 2.17 -33.19 22.82
C ASN A 71 3.48 -32.42 23.01
N GLY A 72 3.80 -31.48 22.09
CA GLY A 72 4.98 -30.62 22.15
C GLY A 72 6.26 -31.22 21.57
N PRO A 73 7.36 -30.45 21.55
CA PRO A 73 7.42 -29.02 21.90
C PRO A 73 6.95 -28.09 20.77
N THR A 74 6.76 -28.58 19.52
CA THR A 74 6.37 -27.82 18.32
C THR A 74 5.22 -28.47 17.56
N SER A 75 4.58 -29.49 18.10
CA SER A 75 3.53 -30.28 17.43
C SER A 75 2.12 -29.95 17.91
N GLY A 76 1.95 -28.93 18.73
CA GLY A 76 0.66 -28.59 19.33
C GLY A 76 -0.21 -27.74 18.44
N PHE A 77 -1.45 -28.19 18.28
CA PHE A 77 -2.54 -27.41 17.69
C PHE A 77 -3.64 -27.28 18.74
N LEU A 78 -4.16 -26.08 18.94
CA LEU A 78 -5.22 -25.82 19.91
C LEU A 78 -6.38 -25.09 19.26
N GLU A 79 -7.56 -25.66 19.37
CA GLU A 79 -8.79 -24.99 18.98
C GLU A 79 -9.15 -23.90 19.99
N VAL A 80 -9.33 -22.68 19.47
CA VAL A 80 -9.54 -21.48 20.28
C VAL A 80 -10.61 -20.62 19.64
N ASP A 81 -11.67 -20.32 20.34
CA ASP A 81 -12.67 -19.35 19.87
C ASP A 81 -12.20 -17.90 20.12
N ARG A 82 -12.63 -16.95 19.29
CA ARG A 82 -12.36 -15.55 19.50
C ARG A 82 -12.88 -15.08 20.86
N ASP A 83 -12.21 -14.11 21.45
CA ASP A 83 -12.54 -13.53 22.76
C ASP A 83 -12.51 -14.55 23.92
N SER A 84 -11.83 -15.68 23.72
CA SER A 84 -11.52 -16.63 24.76
C SER A 84 -10.20 -16.32 25.45
N ALA A 85 -9.77 -17.15 26.38
CA ALA A 85 -8.48 -17.05 27.02
C ALA A 85 -7.76 -18.41 26.98
N ILE A 86 -6.48 -18.36 26.66
CA ILE A 86 -5.60 -19.52 26.77
C ILE A 86 -4.98 -19.49 28.16
N THR A 87 -5.07 -20.60 28.86
CA THR A 87 -4.46 -20.77 30.19
C THR A 87 -3.36 -21.81 30.11
N ILE A 88 -2.20 -21.45 30.62
CA ILE A 88 -1.09 -22.38 30.85
C ILE A 88 -1.03 -22.66 32.34
N SER A 89 -1.04 -23.93 32.71
CA SER A 89 -0.85 -24.35 34.09
C SER A 89 0.31 -25.34 34.21
N PHE A 90 1.15 -25.14 35.20
CA PHE A 90 2.31 -25.95 35.50
C PHE A 90 2.34 -26.33 36.98
N GLU A 91 2.18 -27.60 37.28
CA GLU A 91 2.36 -28.12 38.61
C GLU A 91 3.85 -28.42 38.84
N PHE A 92 4.56 -27.51 39.55
CA PHE A 92 5.99 -27.63 39.73
C PHE A 92 6.40 -28.32 41.07
N ALA A 93 5.47 -28.50 41.99
CA ALA A 93 5.60 -29.26 43.22
C ALA A 93 4.23 -29.75 43.66
N ASP A 94 4.19 -30.78 44.51
CA ASP A 94 2.98 -31.38 45.05
C ASP A 94 1.98 -30.31 45.54
N GLY A 95 0.86 -30.17 44.80
CA GLY A 95 -0.19 -29.20 45.13
C GLY A 95 0.12 -27.74 44.86
N VAL A 96 1.27 -27.42 44.23
CA VAL A 96 1.63 -26.05 43.87
C VAL A 96 1.60 -25.88 42.36
N VAL A 97 0.60 -25.14 41.89
CA VAL A 97 0.36 -24.90 40.44
C VAL A 97 0.58 -23.42 40.12
N LEU A 98 1.41 -23.17 39.14
CA LEU A 98 1.52 -21.85 38.49
C LEU A 98 0.51 -21.79 37.35
N VAL A 99 -0.19 -20.67 37.26
CA VAL A 99 -1.21 -20.45 36.23
C VAL A 99 -1.05 -19.06 35.65
N GLU A 100 -0.97 -19.02 34.32
CA GLU A 100 -1.00 -17.77 33.53
C GLU A 100 -2.08 -17.85 32.47
N SER A 101 -2.66 -16.72 32.09
CA SER A 101 -3.73 -16.63 31.11
C SER A 101 -3.54 -15.46 30.15
N VAL A 102 -3.72 -15.71 28.87
CA VAL A 102 -3.60 -14.72 27.81
C VAL A 102 -4.92 -14.65 27.02
N PRO A 103 -5.52 -13.46 26.85
CA PRO A 103 -6.72 -13.32 26.04
C PRO A 103 -6.42 -13.49 24.55
N VAL A 104 -7.32 -14.14 23.82
CA VAL A 104 -7.34 -14.24 22.36
C VAL A 104 -8.36 -13.24 21.85
N ARG A 105 -7.93 -12.34 20.97
CA ARG A 105 -8.80 -11.32 20.38
C ARG A 105 -8.55 -11.23 18.90
N TRP A 106 -9.61 -11.04 18.16
CA TRP A 106 -9.55 -10.62 16.77
C TRP A 106 -9.40 -9.11 16.67
N ASN A 107 -8.87 -8.67 15.53
CA ASN A 107 -8.63 -7.27 15.23
C ASN A 107 -9.50 -6.86 14.04
N VAL A 108 -9.45 -5.58 13.69
CA VAL A 108 -10.00 -5.09 12.43
C VAL A 108 -8.86 -4.93 11.44
N GLY A 109 -8.99 -5.55 10.29
CA GLY A 109 -8.01 -5.45 9.22
C GLY A 109 -7.86 -4.02 8.68
N THR A 110 -6.75 -3.75 8.03
CA THR A 110 -6.48 -2.46 7.38
C THR A 110 -6.00 -2.67 5.95
N ILE A 111 -6.36 -1.74 5.04
CA ILE A 111 -5.92 -1.78 3.64
C ILE A 111 -5.30 -0.44 3.23
N ASN A 112 -4.17 -0.48 2.51
CA ASN A 112 -3.48 0.72 2.06
C ASN A 112 -2.74 0.48 0.73
N PHE A 113 -2.59 1.52 -0.08
CA PHE A 113 -1.60 1.54 -1.15
C PHE A 113 -0.22 1.76 -0.54
N VAL A 114 0.79 1.02 -1.04
CA VAL A 114 2.15 1.07 -0.50
C VAL A 114 2.92 2.27 -1.05
N GLU A 115 2.66 2.62 -2.32
CA GLU A 115 3.31 3.71 -3.03
C GLU A 115 2.28 4.65 -3.68
N GLU A 116 2.76 5.79 -4.18
CA GLU A 116 1.97 6.69 -5.03
C GLU A 116 1.60 5.99 -6.34
N LEU A 117 0.38 6.25 -6.82
CA LEU A 117 -0.17 5.59 -7.99
C LEU A 117 0.15 6.37 -9.26
N PHE A 118 0.78 5.70 -10.21
CA PHE A 118 1.07 6.26 -11.51
C PHE A 118 0.47 5.41 -12.63
N LEU A 119 -0.04 6.09 -13.65
CA LEU A 119 -0.58 5.44 -14.83
C LEU A 119 0.53 4.67 -15.58
N GLU A 120 0.15 3.53 -16.19
CA GLU A 120 1.07 2.58 -16.88
C GLU A 120 2.19 2.06 -15.96
N LYS A 121 1.96 2.06 -14.66
CA LYS A 121 2.83 1.45 -13.64
C LYS A 121 2.05 0.43 -12.83
N SER A 122 2.80 -0.40 -12.11
CA SER A 122 2.23 -1.28 -11.11
C SER A 122 1.95 -0.52 -9.83
N ALA A 123 0.85 -0.87 -9.18
CA ALA A 123 0.46 -0.41 -7.86
C ALA A 123 0.42 -1.61 -6.91
N THR A 124 0.95 -1.45 -5.72
CA THR A 124 0.92 -2.46 -4.67
C THR A 124 -0.09 -2.09 -3.61
N VAL A 125 -1.03 -2.98 -3.36
CA VAL A 125 -2.00 -2.87 -2.26
C VAL A 125 -1.56 -3.82 -1.15
N ARG A 126 -1.58 -3.34 0.09
CA ARG A 126 -1.29 -4.13 1.28
C ARG A 126 -2.50 -4.17 2.19
N VAL A 127 -2.87 -5.38 2.61
CA VAL A 127 -3.78 -5.63 3.73
C VAL A 127 -2.96 -6.11 4.92
N ILE A 128 -3.27 -5.64 6.11
CA ILE A 128 -2.73 -6.15 7.37
C ILE A 128 -3.91 -6.62 8.18
N ASP A 129 -3.98 -7.93 8.38
CA ASP A 129 -5.00 -8.61 9.15
C ASP A 129 -4.40 -9.91 9.71
N ALA A 130 -4.06 -9.89 10.99
CA ALA A 130 -3.43 -11.04 11.65
C ALA A 130 -4.40 -12.23 11.77
N ASP A 131 -5.71 -11.95 11.75
CA ASP A 131 -6.74 -12.97 11.94
C ASP A 131 -7.00 -13.78 10.66
N MET A 132 -6.53 -13.26 9.51
CA MET A 132 -6.54 -13.93 8.22
C MET A 132 -5.31 -14.83 7.98
N ASN A 133 -4.38 -14.92 8.93
CA ASN A 133 -3.39 -15.99 8.96
C ASN A 133 -4.08 -17.28 9.44
N LEU A 134 -4.78 -17.95 8.51
CA LEU A 134 -5.64 -19.11 8.80
C LEU A 134 -4.84 -20.38 8.97
N ASN A 135 -3.68 -20.46 8.30
CA ASN A 135 -2.77 -21.57 8.39
C ASN A 135 -1.32 -21.09 8.57
N PRO A 136 -0.82 -20.93 9.81
CA PRO A 136 0.52 -20.40 10.07
C PRO A 136 1.68 -21.33 9.60
N GLU A 137 1.39 -22.44 8.92
CA GLU A 137 2.35 -23.33 8.28
C GLU A 137 2.33 -23.21 6.73
N ALA A 138 1.51 -22.32 6.16
CA ALA A 138 1.38 -22.13 4.72
C ALA A 138 1.08 -20.65 4.41
N ILE A 139 1.30 -20.27 3.16
CA ILE A 139 0.95 -18.92 2.67
C ILE A 139 -0.56 -18.85 2.45
N ASP A 140 -1.20 -17.93 3.13
CA ASP A 140 -2.63 -17.67 3.00
C ASP A 140 -2.92 -16.61 1.92
N HIS A 141 -4.18 -16.52 1.51
CA HIS A 141 -4.66 -15.61 0.47
C HIS A 141 -5.94 -14.94 0.93
N LEU A 142 -6.17 -13.72 0.49
CA LEU A 142 -7.45 -13.05 0.69
C LEU A 142 -7.88 -12.25 -0.56
N PRO A 143 -9.19 -12.21 -0.89
CA PRO A 143 -9.70 -11.46 -2.01
C PRO A 143 -9.78 -9.97 -1.68
N ILE A 144 -9.35 -9.12 -2.62
CA ILE A 144 -9.54 -7.67 -2.58
C ILE A 144 -10.16 -7.20 -3.88
N GLN A 145 -11.00 -6.16 -3.79
CA GLN A 145 -11.64 -5.53 -4.94
C GLN A 145 -10.96 -4.19 -5.22
N LEU A 146 -10.65 -3.93 -6.49
CA LEU A 146 -10.15 -2.65 -6.94
C LEU A 146 -11.04 -2.10 -8.05
N PHE A 147 -11.36 -0.82 -7.98
CA PHE A 147 -12.12 -0.12 -9.00
C PHE A 147 -11.62 1.32 -9.15
N SER A 148 -11.93 1.93 -10.29
CA SER A 148 -11.56 3.32 -10.59
C SER A 148 -12.80 4.17 -10.88
N ASP A 149 -12.62 5.49 -10.90
CA ASP A 149 -13.68 6.41 -11.35
C ASP A 149 -14.15 6.08 -12.79
N SER A 150 -13.24 5.61 -13.65
CA SER A 150 -13.52 5.24 -15.04
C SER A 150 -13.98 3.80 -15.23
N ASP A 151 -13.78 2.92 -14.24
CA ASP A 151 -14.24 1.53 -14.22
C ASP A 151 -14.76 1.14 -12.84
N VAL A 152 -16.03 1.38 -12.61
CA VAL A 152 -16.72 1.08 -11.35
C VAL A 152 -16.99 -0.42 -11.13
N ALA A 153 -16.88 -1.23 -12.17
CA ALA A 153 -16.98 -2.69 -12.04
C ALA A 153 -15.68 -3.28 -11.50
N GLY A 154 -14.55 -2.71 -11.91
CA GLY A 154 -13.24 -3.03 -11.42
C GLY A 154 -12.78 -4.46 -11.65
N ILE A 155 -11.90 -4.91 -10.78
CA ILE A 155 -11.35 -6.27 -10.75
C ILE A 155 -11.33 -6.80 -9.32
N GLU A 156 -11.38 -8.12 -9.21
CA GLU A 156 -11.05 -8.83 -7.98
C GLU A 156 -9.71 -9.52 -8.14
N VAL A 157 -8.83 -9.39 -7.16
CA VAL A 157 -7.51 -10.01 -7.14
C VAL A 157 -7.24 -10.63 -5.78
N ASN A 158 -6.47 -11.71 -5.76
CA ASN A 158 -6.04 -12.33 -4.52
C ASN A 158 -4.75 -11.67 -4.03
N ALA A 159 -4.79 -11.10 -2.84
CA ALA A 159 -3.61 -10.70 -2.10
C ALA A 159 -2.97 -11.94 -1.46
N ILE A 160 -1.66 -12.05 -1.54
CA ILE A 160 -0.87 -13.18 -1.09
C ILE A 160 -0.11 -12.79 0.17
N GLU A 161 -0.13 -13.63 1.16
CA GLU A 161 0.60 -13.42 2.40
C GLU A 161 2.12 -13.32 2.15
N THR A 162 2.78 -12.42 2.85
CA THR A 162 4.21 -12.14 2.62
C THR A 162 5.15 -13.19 3.22
N SER A 163 4.68 -13.94 4.19
CA SER A 163 5.32 -15.13 4.76
C SER A 163 4.30 -15.96 5.55
N GLU A 164 4.56 -17.22 5.80
CA GLU A 164 3.66 -18.24 6.37
C GLU A 164 2.93 -17.83 7.66
N SER A 165 3.33 -16.76 8.35
CA SER A 165 2.72 -16.32 9.61
C SER A 165 2.85 -14.81 9.81
N SER A 166 2.66 -14.03 8.74
CA SER A 166 2.84 -12.59 8.81
C SER A 166 1.55 -11.82 9.06
N GLY A 167 0.40 -12.34 8.66
CA GLY A 167 -0.86 -11.61 8.63
C GLY A 167 -0.81 -10.35 7.77
N SER A 168 0.16 -10.28 6.84
CA SER A 168 0.36 -9.17 5.91
C SER A 168 0.28 -9.66 4.48
N PHE A 169 -0.71 -9.21 3.75
CA PHE A 169 -1.04 -9.65 2.40
C PHE A 169 -0.77 -8.56 1.39
N VAL A 170 -0.24 -8.91 0.23
CA VAL A 170 0.04 -7.97 -0.85
C VAL A 170 -0.53 -8.44 -2.18
N ALA A 171 -1.08 -7.50 -2.94
CA ALA A 171 -1.46 -7.71 -4.33
C ALA A 171 -0.83 -6.63 -5.20
N THR A 172 -0.39 -7.02 -6.40
CA THR A 172 0.15 -6.08 -7.39
C THR A 172 -0.79 -6.03 -8.59
N VAL A 173 -1.20 -4.82 -8.96
CA VAL A 173 -2.08 -4.55 -10.11
C VAL A 173 -1.40 -3.56 -11.04
N SER A 174 -1.66 -3.63 -12.34
CA SER A 174 -1.20 -2.64 -13.30
C SER A 174 -2.32 -1.65 -13.62
N LEU A 175 -2.02 -0.36 -13.56
CA LEU A 175 -2.94 0.71 -13.94
C LEU A 175 -2.73 1.05 -15.42
N SER A 176 -3.79 1.02 -16.22
CA SER A 176 -3.66 1.16 -17.67
C SER A 176 -4.85 1.88 -18.30
N GLN A 177 -4.57 2.62 -19.38
CA GLN A 177 -5.62 3.23 -20.21
C GLN A 177 -6.29 2.24 -21.16
N ASN A 178 -5.89 0.97 -21.18
CA ASN A 178 -6.50 -0.05 -22.03
C ASN A 178 -7.78 -0.61 -21.38
N SER A 179 -8.92 -0.27 -21.95
CA SER A 179 -10.24 -0.80 -21.56
C SER A 179 -10.56 -2.10 -22.33
N PRO A 180 -11.30 -3.05 -21.72
CA PRO A 180 -11.74 -3.11 -20.34
C PRO A 180 -10.64 -3.59 -19.39
N SER A 181 -10.88 -3.51 -18.07
CA SER A 181 -10.09 -4.19 -17.06
C SER A 181 -10.07 -5.69 -17.28
N SER A 182 -8.96 -6.35 -16.92
CA SER A 182 -8.82 -7.81 -17.10
C SER A 182 -7.68 -8.37 -16.26
N GLY A 183 -7.93 -9.45 -15.54
CA GLY A 183 -6.95 -10.07 -14.65
C GLY A 183 -6.43 -9.07 -13.61
N ASN A 184 -5.12 -8.86 -13.55
CA ASN A 184 -4.49 -7.89 -12.64
C ASN A 184 -4.33 -6.49 -13.26
N ARG A 185 -4.99 -6.20 -14.36
CA ARG A 185 -4.95 -4.89 -15.01
C ARG A 185 -6.25 -4.14 -14.79
N LEU A 186 -6.18 -3.00 -14.12
CA LEU A 186 -7.29 -2.09 -13.88
C LEU A 186 -7.28 -0.95 -14.91
N TYR A 187 -8.39 -0.76 -15.60
CA TYR A 187 -8.60 0.39 -16.46
C TYR A 187 -8.73 1.66 -15.62
N SER A 188 -7.92 2.66 -15.93
CA SER A 188 -7.93 3.95 -15.24
C SER A 188 -7.42 5.06 -16.16
N LEU A 189 -7.87 6.28 -15.91
CA LEU A 189 -7.48 7.49 -16.61
C LEU A 189 -6.65 8.41 -15.69
N PRO A 190 -5.89 9.36 -16.27
CA PRO A 190 -5.18 10.34 -15.47
C PRO A 190 -6.11 11.14 -14.57
N GLY A 191 -5.79 11.16 -13.28
CA GLY A 191 -6.57 11.87 -12.28
C GLY A 191 -7.72 11.08 -11.65
N ASP A 192 -7.97 9.85 -12.11
CA ASP A 192 -8.93 8.95 -11.47
C ASP A 192 -8.53 8.68 -10.02
N LYS A 193 -9.53 8.44 -9.20
CA LYS A 193 -9.37 7.79 -7.91
C LYS A 193 -9.43 6.29 -8.12
N ILE A 194 -8.48 5.60 -7.49
CA ILE A 194 -8.50 4.15 -7.36
C ILE A 194 -8.92 3.82 -5.94
N PHE A 195 -9.87 2.93 -5.84
CA PHE A 195 -10.38 2.41 -4.59
C PHE A 195 -9.91 0.98 -4.46
N ALA A 196 -9.42 0.61 -3.27
CA ALA A 196 -9.17 -0.77 -2.91
C ALA A 196 -10.00 -1.10 -1.68
N LYS A 197 -10.71 -2.23 -1.74
CA LYS A 197 -11.66 -2.68 -0.74
C LYS A 197 -11.33 -4.10 -0.30
N TYR A 198 -11.33 -4.30 0.99
CA TYR A 198 -11.24 -5.59 1.66
C TYR A 198 -12.46 -5.79 2.55
N ASN A 199 -13.10 -6.95 2.48
CA ASN A 199 -14.19 -7.31 3.39
C ASN A 199 -13.61 -8.17 4.51
N ASP A 200 -13.49 -7.60 5.68
CA ASP A 200 -13.02 -8.28 6.89
C ASP A 200 -14.19 -9.04 7.54
N HIS A 201 -14.09 -10.37 7.59
CA HIS A 201 -15.05 -11.28 8.20
C HIS A 201 -14.58 -11.81 9.56
N THR A 202 -13.39 -11.40 10.02
CA THR A 202 -12.79 -11.83 11.28
C THR A 202 -12.84 -10.74 12.35
N LEU A 203 -14.02 -10.18 12.58
CA LEU A 203 -14.22 -8.99 13.41
C LEU A 203 -14.23 -9.29 14.92
N PRO A 204 -13.66 -8.39 15.76
CA PRO A 204 -13.75 -8.49 17.21
C PRO A 204 -15.15 -8.17 17.72
N LYS A 205 -15.45 -8.51 18.99
CA LYS A 205 -16.68 -8.01 19.65
C LYS A 205 -16.72 -6.48 19.61
N PRO A 206 -17.89 -5.87 19.41
CA PRO A 206 -19.25 -6.45 19.56
C PRO A 206 -19.85 -7.09 18.31
N HIS A 207 -19.11 -7.19 17.21
CA HIS A 207 -19.59 -7.83 15.98
C HIS A 207 -19.94 -9.32 16.21
N SER A 208 -20.95 -9.83 15.50
CA SER A 208 -21.25 -11.25 15.47
C SER A 208 -20.23 -12.01 14.59
N LYS A 209 -20.21 -13.33 14.69
CA LYS A 209 -19.33 -14.18 13.85
C LYS A 209 -19.70 -14.16 12.36
N SER A 210 -20.91 -13.71 12.02
CA SER A 210 -21.40 -13.58 10.65
C SER A 210 -21.33 -12.16 10.10
N ASP A 211 -20.90 -11.20 10.89
CA ASP A 211 -20.77 -9.82 10.43
C ASP A 211 -19.48 -9.67 9.61
N HIS A 212 -19.51 -8.74 8.69
CA HIS A 212 -18.33 -8.30 7.93
C HIS A 212 -18.23 -6.78 7.92
N LEU A 213 -17.04 -6.28 7.76
CA LEU A 213 -16.75 -4.86 7.63
C LEU A 213 -15.98 -4.60 6.34
N ALA A 214 -16.55 -3.74 5.49
CA ALA A 214 -15.82 -3.25 4.34
C ALA A 214 -14.78 -2.21 4.77
N VAL A 215 -13.51 -2.53 4.60
CA VAL A 215 -12.38 -1.63 4.84
C VAL A 215 -11.88 -1.13 3.49
N GLU A 216 -11.78 0.19 3.32
CA GLU A 216 -11.46 0.81 2.05
C GLU A 216 -10.31 1.80 2.17
N THR A 217 -9.53 1.90 1.10
CA THR A 217 -8.54 2.96 0.90
C THR A 217 -8.71 3.57 -0.49
N VAL A 218 -8.31 4.82 -0.64
CA VAL A 218 -8.40 5.55 -1.90
C VAL A 218 -7.11 6.30 -2.17
N ALA A 219 -6.62 6.23 -3.41
CA ALA A 219 -5.51 7.03 -3.89
C ALA A 219 -5.80 7.57 -5.28
N ARG A 220 -5.13 8.64 -5.68
CA ARG A 220 -5.28 9.24 -7.00
C ARG A 220 -4.19 8.74 -7.92
N VAL A 221 -4.56 8.45 -9.16
CA VAL A 221 -3.61 8.13 -10.23
C VAL A 221 -3.02 9.41 -10.79
N ASP A 222 -1.71 9.50 -10.80
CA ASP A 222 -0.98 10.56 -11.49
C ASP A 222 -0.25 10.00 -12.73
N LEU A 223 0.34 10.87 -13.51
CA LEU A 223 1.19 10.48 -14.63
C LEU A 223 2.61 10.21 -14.12
N ALA A 224 3.19 9.10 -14.58
CA ALA A 224 4.56 8.73 -14.22
C ALA A 224 5.62 9.70 -14.74
N ILE A 225 5.25 10.54 -15.75
CA ILE A 225 6.14 11.53 -16.34
C ILE A 225 6.00 12.81 -15.52
N PRO A 226 7.10 13.40 -15.01
CA PRO A 226 7.08 14.68 -14.33
C PRO A 226 6.37 15.77 -15.16
N PRO A 227 5.68 16.71 -14.54
CA PRO A 227 4.95 17.77 -15.26
C PRO A 227 5.77 18.51 -16.31
N ILE A 228 7.02 18.80 -15.99
CA ILE A 228 7.95 19.52 -16.88
C ILE A 228 8.32 18.70 -18.14
N GLU A 229 8.23 17.38 -18.09
CA GLU A 229 8.53 16.48 -19.21
C GLU A 229 7.29 16.12 -20.02
N ARG A 230 6.10 16.55 -19.61
CA ARG A 230 4.83 16.21 -20.29
C ARG A 230 4.56 17.09 -21.49
N ILE A 231 5.15 18.26 -21.52
CA ILE A 231 5.01 19.25 -22.60
C ILE A 231 6.39 19.66 -23.03
N GLU A 232 6.73 19.44 -24.29
CA GLU A 232 7.97 19.91 -24.87
C GLU A 232 7.87 21.43 -25.11
N ASN A 233 8.97 22.11 -24.84
CA ASN A 233 9.13 23.54 -25.06
C ASN A 233 10.24 23.75 -26.10
N SER A 234 9.92 24.46 -27.19
CA SER A 234 10.89 24.76 -28.23
C SER A 234 11.68 26.05 -27.95
N GLU A 235 12.67 26.31 -28.80
CA GLU A 235 13.38 27.58 -28.80
C GLU A 235 12.44 28.78 -28.98
N ILE A 236 12.79 29.88 -28.33
CA ILE A 236 12.03 31.12 -28.37
C ILE A 236 12.35 31.86 -29.65
N THR A 237 11.35 32.46 -30.26
CA THR A 237 11.51 33.36 -31.41
C THR A 237 10.95 34.73 -31.09
N PHE A 238 11.42 35.74 -31.81
CA PHE A 238 10.99 37.11 -31.62
C PHE A 238 10.33 37.65 -32.88
N SER A 239 9.24 38.40 -32.72
CA SER A 239 8.53 39.02 -33.84
C SER A 239 8.05 40.44 -33.49
N ASP A 240 7.76 41.24 -34.51
CA ASP A 240 7.06 42.51 -34.33
C ASP A 240 5.56 42.27 -34.07
N GLY A 241 4.80 43.34 -33.84
CA GLY A 241 3.37 43.27 -33.60
C GLY A 241 2.53 42.75 -34.81
N LEU A 242 3.16 42.54 -35.96
CA LEU A 242 2.55 41.96 -37.17
C LEU A 242 2.98 40.51 -37.43
N GLY A 243 3.85 39.97 -36.57
CA GLY A 243 4.36 38.61 -36.68
C GLY A 243 5.60 38.44 -37.56
N ASN A 244 6.25 39.51 -38.01
CA ASN A 244 7.49 39.42 -38.78
C ASN A 244 8.67 39.11 -37.82
N PRO A 245 9.57 38.19 -38.17
CA PRO A 245 10.69 37.83 -37.32
C PRO A 245 11.62 39.02 -37.07
N LEU A 246 12.08 39.18 -35.85
CA LEU A 246 13.03 40.20 -35.42
C LEU A 246 14.36 39.56 -35.01
N GLN A 247 15.48 40.10 -35.49
CA GLN A 247 16.83 39.76 -35.02
C GLN A 247 17.40 40.78 -34.04
N SER A 248 16.82 41.98 -33.97
CA SER A 248 17.13 43.02 -33.02
C SER A 248 15.89 43.91 -32.81
N PHE A 249 15.83 44.57 -31.68
CA PHE A 249 14.68 45.40 -31.33
C PHE A 249 15.16 46.78 -30.81
N SER A 250 14.27 47.76 -30.95
CA SER A 250 14.54 49.13 -30.53
C SER A 250 13.91 49.43 -29.16
N GLN A 251 14.55 50.28 -28.38
CA GLN A 251 13.97 50.81 -27.16
C GLN A 251 12.58 51.42 -27.39
N ASN A 252 11.64 51.15 -26.50
CA ASN A 252 10.23 51.57 -26.56
C ASN A 252 9.43 51.04 -27.75
N SER A 253 9.94 50.05 -28.48
CA SER A 253 9.18 49.35 -29.51
C SER A 253 8.61 48.07 -28.95
N GLN A 254 7.34 47.76 -29.28
CA GLN A 254 6.71 46.53 -28.89
C GLN A 254 7.29 45.36 -29.70
N MET A 255 7.62 44.29 -29.02
CA MET A 255 8.00 43.02 -29.58
C MET A 255 7.14 41.91 -28.98
N GLN A 256 7.07 40.78 -29.66
CA GLN A 256 6.46 39.57 -29.17
C GLN A 256 7.54 38.50 -28.94
N ILE A 257 7.49 37.90 -27.80
CA ILE A 257 8.28 36.71 -27.42
C ILE A 257 7.35 35.51 -27.69
N VAL A 258 7.75 34.64 -28.59
CA VAL A 258 6.92 33.49 -29.02
C VAL A 258 7.66 32.21 -28.69
N GLY A 259 7.04 31.32 -27.96
CA GLY A 259 7.51 29.97 -27.70
C GLY A 259 6.47 28.96 -28.19
N THR A 260 6.91 27.83 -28.69
CA THR A 260 6.04 26.75 -29.12
C THR A 260 6.06 25.63 -28.08
N ILE A 261 4.91 25.15 -27.66
CA ILE A 261 4.74 24.00 -26.80
C ILE A 261 4.08 22.86 -27.56
N SER A 262 4.49 21.62 -27.28
CA SER A 262 3.95 20.41 -27.92
C SER A 262 3.53 19.40 -26.85
N ASN A 263 2.35 18.84 -27.02
CA ASN A 263 1.86 17.72 -26.22
C ASN A 263 2.00 16.42 -27.03
N GLU A 264 3.04 15.65 -26.73
CA GLU A 264 3.30 14.36 -27.40
C GLU A 264 2.46 13.20 -26.82
N HIS A 265 1.59 13.45 -25.85
CA HIS A 265 0.74 12.46 -25.22
C HIS A 265 -0.64 12.34 -25.86
N ASP A 266 -1.33 11.22 -25.63
CA ASP A 266 -2.66 10.92 -26.18
C ASP A 266 -3.82 11.54 -25.36
N PHE A 267 -3.53 12.39 -24.38
CA PHE A 267 -4.51 13.04 -23.53
C PHE A 267 -4.23 14.54 -23.41
N LYS A 268 -5.26 15.29 -23.02
CA LYS A 268 -5.16 16.73 -22.79
C LYS A 268 -4.28 17.06 -21.60
N GLN A 269 -3.49 18.13 -21.73
CA GLN A 269 -2.62 18.65 -20.69
C GLN A 269 -2.98 20.09 -20.34
N LYS A 270 -3.07 20.41 -19.05
CA LYS A 270 -3.08 21.79 -18.59
C LYS A 270 -1.67 22.31 -18.60
N PHE A 271 -1.51 23.58 -18.89
CA PHE A 271 -0.21 24.23 -18.86
C PHE A 271 -0.30 25.66 -18.34
N VAL A 272 0.78 26.12 -17.77
CA VAL A 272 1.11 27.51 -17.53
C VAL A 272 2.45 27.79 -18.18
N TYR A 273 2.46 28.63 -19.20
CA TYR A 273 3.68 29.05 -19.88
C TYR A 273 4.11 30.40 -19.33
N MET A 274 5.27 30.45 -18.70
CA MET A 274 5.83 31.66 -18.12
C MET A 274 6.94 32.24 -18.96
N PHE A 275 6.96 33.58 -19.07
CA PHE A 275 8.01 34.36 -19.69
C PHE A 275 8.65 35.24 -18.64
N GLN A 276 9.96 35.12 -18.46
CA GLN A 276 10.77 35.95 -17.58
C GLN A 276 11.81 36.68 -18.39
N VAL A 277 11.84 37.98 -18.26
CA VAL A 277 12.84 38.84 -18.90
C VAL A 277 13.71 39.45 -17.81
N LYS A 278 15.03 39.27 -17.91
CA LYS A 278 16.04 39.80 -17.02
C LYS A 278 16.91 40.80 -17.76
N ASP A 279 17.40 41.82 -17.07
CA ASP A 279 18.40 42.76 -17.57
C ASP A 279 19.83 42.17 -17.45
N ASP A 280 20.82 42.96 -17.84
CA ASP A 280 22.25 42.63 -17.77
C ASP A 280 22.81 42.47 -16.34
N GLU A 281 22.07 42.94 -15.33
CA GLU A 281 22.36 42.71 -13.91
C GLU A 281 21.61 41.49 -13.35
N HIS A 282 20.95 40.67 -14.21
CA HIS A 282 20.09 39.57 -13.87
C HIS A 282 18.85 39.93 -13.03
N ALA A 283 18.49 41.21 -12.98
CA ALA A 283 17.26 41.64 -12.33
C ALA A 283 16.05 41.40 -13.24
N VAL A 284 14.94 40.92 -12.65
CA VAL A 284 13.70 40.61 -13.39
C VAL A 284 13.01 41.93 -13.77
N GLU A 285 13.01 42.25 -15.06
CA GLU A 285 12.30 43.38 -15.64
C GLU A 285 10.83 43.09 -15.96
N SER A 286 10.53 41.83 -16.31
CA SER A 286 9.17 41.39 -16.63
C SER A 286 8.97 39.93 -16.29
N LEU A 287 7.81 39.61 -15.70
CA LEU A 287 7.33 38.28 -15.48
C LEU A 287 5.87 38.23 -15.90
N SER A 288 5.55 37.36 -16.82
CA SER A 288 4.18 37.17 -17.32
C SER A 288 3.92 35.72 -17.64
N TRP A 289 2.64 35.33 -17.71
CA TRP A 289 2.27 33.94 -18.02
C TRP A 289 0.98 33.87 -18.81
N VAL A 290 0.85 32.75 -19.55
CA VAL A 290 -0.36 32.33 -20.24
C VAL A 290 -0.70 30.94 -19.72
N GLN A 291 -1.96 30.73 -19.39
CA GLN A 291 -2.45 29.41 -18.96
C GLN A 291 -3.52 28.91 -19.91
N GLY A 292 -3.58 27.59 -20.06
CA GLY A 292 -4.55 26.96 -20.95
C GLY A 292 -4.54 25.44 -20.84
N GLU A 293 -5.13 24.84 -21.85
CA GLU A 293 -5.18 23.40 -22.04
C GLU A 293 -4.77 23.08 -23.48
N ILE A 294 -3.82 22.18 -23.66
CA ILE A 294 -3.36 21.70 -24.96
C ILE A 294 -3.90 20.31 -25.20
N SER A 295 -4.52 20.09 -26.36
CA SER A 295 -5.11 18.80 -26.73
C SER A 295 -4.03 17.75 -27.00
N SER A 296 -4.47 16.48 -27.01
CA SER A 296 -3.64 15.34 -27.39
C SER A 296 -2.97 15.58 -28.75
N ARG A 297 -1.66 15.33 -28.85
CA ARG A 297 -0.86 15.47 -30.08
C ARG A 297 -0.90 16.84 -30.73
N GLN A 298 -1.19 17.88 -29.99
CA GLN A 298 -1.25 19.27 -30.49
C GLN A 298 0.03 20.04 -30.18
N SER A 299 0.41 20.93 -31.10
CA SER A 299 1.38 22.01 -30.86
C SER A 299 0.67 23.35 -30.85
N LEU A 300 1.14 24.25 -30.03
CA LEU A 300 0.57 25.60 -29.81
C LEU A 300 1.66 26.63 -29.65
N ASP A 301 1.55 27.74 -30.42
CA ASP A 301 2.39 28.92 -30.23
C ASP A 301 1.80 29.81 -29.12
N VAL A 302 2.61 30.06 -28.11
CA VAL A 302 2.26 30.94 -27.00
C VAL A 302 3.10 32.21 -27.12
N SER A 303 2.47 33.35 -27.13
CA SER A 303 3.18 34.62 -27.28
C SER A 303 2.85 35.63 -26.18
N GLN A 304 3.84 36.42 -25.82
CA GLN A 304 3.72 37.50 -24.86
C GLN A 304 4.35 38.79 -25.41
N SER A 305 3.59 39.89 -25.36
CA SER A 305 4.10 41.20 -25.74
C SER A 305 4.99 41.79 -24.64
N TRP A 306 6.13 42.37 -25.06
CA TRP A 306 7.02 43.08 -24.16
C TRP A 306 7.58 44.32 -24.83
N ILE A 307 7.92 45.37 -24.04
CA ILE A 307 8.47 46.63 -24.52
C ILE A 307 9.71 46.95 -23.70
N PRO A 308 10.93 46.90 -24.26
CA PRO A 308 12.15 47.25 -23.57
C PRO A 308 12.18 48.75 -23.27
N LYS A 309 12.38 49.12 -22.02
CA LYS A 309 12.41 50.55 -21.60
C LYS A 309 13.81 51.14 -21.65
N LYS A 310 14.84 50.32 -21.66
CA LYS A 310 16.26 50.71 -21.68
C LYS A 310 16.96 50.04 -22.85
N SER A 311 18.07 50.63 -23.30
CA SER A 311 18.99 49.93 -24.22
C SER A 311 19.86 49.00 -23.40
N GLY A 312 20.12 47.81 -23.88
CA GLY A 312 20.94 46.81 -23.18
C GLY A 312 20.77 45.43 -23.76
N THR A 313 21.38 44.45 -23.10
CA THR A 313 21.20 43.03 -23.38
C THR A 313 20.19 42.50 -22.36
N TYR A 314 19.31 41.63 -22.83
CA TYR A 314 18.29 40.98 -21.98
C TYR A 314 18.38 39.49 -22.14
N GLU A 315 18.21 38.78 -21.03
CA GLU A 315 18.07 37.31 -20.97
C GLU A 315 16.58 36.99 -20.86
N ILE A 316 16.11 36.09 -21.71
CA ILE A 316 14.72 35.65 -21.71
C ILE A 316 14.69 34.17 -21.39
N GLU A 317 13.99 33.84 -20.32
CA GLU A 317 13.77 32.46 -19.87
C GLU A 317 12.28 32.12 -19.98
N THR A 318 12.00 30.89 -20.35
CA THR A 318 10.63 30.39 -20.39
C THR A 318 10.51 29.10 -19.58
N PHE A 319 9.37 28.94 -18.94
CA PHE A 319 9.06 27.78 -18.11
C PHE A 319 7.68 27.27 -18.43
N VAL A 320 7.52 25.94 -18.40
CA VAL A 320 6.22 25.30 -18.55
C VAL A 320 5.87 24.57 -17.26
N TRP A 321 4.72 24.92 -16.65
CA TRP A 321 4.22 24.34 -15.42
C TRP A 321 2.81 23.79 -15.64
N ILE A 322 2.32 22.94 -14.72
CA ILE A 322 0.94 22.43 -14.77
C ILE A 322 -0.04 23.48 -14.20
N SER A 323 0.37 24.18 -13.16
CA SER A 323 -0.44 25.19 -12.47
C SER A 323 0.47 26.18 -11.76
N ILE A 324 -0.05 27.36 -11.45
CA ILE A 324 0.55 28.35 -10.54
C ILE A 324 -0.05 28.12 -9.16
#